data_1af568e447e67b482461be83eb57c6db
#
_entry.id   1af568e447e67b482461be83eb57c6db
#
_cell.length_a   1.000
_cell.length_b   1.000
_cell.length_c   1.000
_cell.angle_alpha   90.00
_cell.angle_beta   90.00
_cell.angle_gamma   90.00
#
_symmetry.space_group_name_H-M   'P 1'
#
loop_
_entity.id
_entity.type
_entity.pdbx_description
1 polymer ?
#
loop_
_entity_poly.entity_id
_entity_poly.type
_entity_poly.pdbx_seq_one_letter_code
_entity_poly.pdbx_strand_id
1 'polypeptide(L)'
;MASTYVNNLRLEEIGTGEQSGTWGDTTNTNLEIIGQAVAWGTRAIANASTDNITIADGALDADRCLGLKLTGGGQACTVSLLPNTSSKTWFMYNATAAALTFTCGSGANVIIPAGQTKVIATDGLGSGGVVHDLLTAVNLAGTTVVDDLTVSDDLTVGDDLAVTGLATIGETLAVTGIATFTDDIIIG
;
A
#
# COMPACT_ATOMS: atom_id res chain seq x y z
N MET A 1 -1.34 9.36 -37.05
CA MET A 1 -0.65 8.34 -36.21
C MET A 1 -1.63 7.99 -35.10
N ALA A 2 -1.90 6.69 -34.86
CA ALA A 2 -2.90 6.29 -33.87
C ALA A 2 -2.54 6.79 -32.45
N SER A 3 -3.56 7.15 -31.66
CA SER A 3 -3.40 7.49 -30.24
C SER A 3 -2.73 6.34 -29.47
N THR A 4 -1.98 6.68 -28.42
CA THR A 4 -1.29 5.72 -27.54
C THR A 4 -1.63 5.94 -26.08
N TYR A 5 -1.31 4.96 -25.22
CA TYR A 5 -1.62 4.96 -23.78
C TYR A 5 -0.40 4.46 -22.99
N VAL A 6 0.78 4.94 -23.32
CA VAL A 6 2.05 4.39 -22.78
C VAL A 6 2.46 4.99 -21.42
N ASN A 7 1.83 6.09 -20.98
CA ASN A 7 2.09 6.70 -19.69
C ASN A 7 1.52 5.87 -18.51
N ASN A 8 2.03 6.07 -17.30
CA ASN A 8 1.65 5.31 -16.10
C ASN A 8 0.19 5.49 -15.67
N LEU A 9 -0.47 6.57 -16.09
CA LEU A 9 -1.88 6.81 -15.85
C LEU A 9 -2.77 6.30 -16.97
N ARG A 10 -2.20 5.79 -18.06
CA ARG A 10 -2.94 5.31 -19.24
C ARG A 10 -3.84 6.39 -19.85
N LEU A 11 -3.38 7.65 -19.80
CA LEU A 11 -4.03 8.76 -20.48
C LEU A 11 -3.88 8.59 -21.99
N GLU A 12 -4.86 9.06 -22.74
CA GLU A 12 -4.76 9.06 -24.18
C GLU A 12 -3.76 10.14 -24.66
N GLU A 13 -2.74 9.71 -25.37
CA GLU A 13 -1.78 10.57 -26.06
C GLU A 13 -2.23 10.67 -27.53
N ILE A 14 -2.89 11.79 -27.85
CA ILE A 14 -3.50 12.01 -29.19
C ILE A 14 -2.42 12.03 -30.25
N GLY A 15 -2.55 11.19 -31.29
CA GLY A 15 -1.66 11.15 -32.42
C GLY A 15 -1.75 12.44 -33.26
N THR A 16 -0.62 12.86 -33.83
CA THR A 16 -0.57 14.08 -34.67
C THR A 16 -1.56 13.98 -35.84
N GLY A 17 -2.44 14.96 -35.97
CA GLY A 17 -3.46 15.04 -37.02
C GLY A 17 -4.74 14.25 -36.74
N GLU A 18 -4.83 13.59 -35.57
CA GLU A 18 -6.07 12.91 -35.16
C GLU A 18 -6.99 13.83 -34.34
N GLN A 19 -8.25 13.38 -34.17
CA GLN A 19 -9.28 14.00 -33.36
C GLN A 19 -9.57 15.48 -33.71
N SER A 20 -9.52 15.83 -34.99
CA SER A 20 -9.93 17.16 -35.47
C SER A 20 -11.38 17.44 -35.06
N GLY A 21 -11.57 18.45 -34.21
CA GLY A 21 -12.88 18.85 -33.67
C GLY A 21 -13.33 18.10 -32.41
N THR A 22 -12.64 17.04 -31.97
CA THR A 22 -12.99 16.24 -30.78
C THR A 22 -11.85 16.14 -29.74
N TRP A 23 -10.68 16.72 -29.99
CA TRP A 23 -9.54 16.70 -29.06
C TRP A 23 -9.87 17.28 -27.68
N GLY A 24 -10.84 18.19 -27.60
CA GLY A 24 -11.31 18.77 -26.35
C GLY A 24 -11.96 17.73 -25.44
N ASP A 25 -12.72 16.79 -26.00
CA ASP A 25 -13.37 15.71 -25.24
C ASP A 25 -12.32 14.77 -24.63
N THR A 26 -11.30 14.38 -25.42
CA THR A 26 -10.17 13.57 -24.92
C THR A 26 -9.38 14.31 -23.84
N THR A 27 -9.14 15.60 -24.02
CA THR A 27 -8.44 16.43 -23.01
C THR A 27 -9.24 16.46 -21.70
N ASN A 28 -10.56 16.69 -21.77
CA ASN A 28 -11.42 16.68 -20.58
C ASN A 28 -11.44 15.30 -19.90
N THR A 29 -11.56 14.22 -20.65
CA THR A 29 -11.49 12.86 -20.14
C THR A 29 -10.14 12.60 -19.45
N ASN A 30 -9.02 13.04 -20.02
CA ASN A 30 -7.71 12.92 -19.39
C ASN A 30 -7.62 13.70 -18.07
N LEU A 31 -8.23 14.91 -17.99
CA LEU A 31 -8.28 15.67 -16.73
C LEU A 31 -9.10 14.96 -15.66
N GLU A 32 -10.23 14.34 -16.04
CA GLU A 32 -11.05 13.52 -15.12
C GLU A 32 -10.27 12.29 -14.64
N ILE A 33 -9.53 11.62 -15.53
CA ILE A 33 -8.65 10.49 -15.20
C ILE A 33 -7.56 10.90 -14.20
N ILE A 34 -6.95 12.08 -14.39
CA ILE A 34 -5.96 12.63 -13.44
C ILE A 34 -6.62 12.87 -12.07
N GLY A 35 -7.81 13.46 -12.05
CA GLY A 35 -8.58 13.66 -10.82
C GLY A 35 -8.89 12.34 -10.10
N GLN A 36 -9.29 11.32 -10.86
CA GLN A 36 -9.55 9.98 -10.32
C GLN A 36 -8.28 9.31 -9.78
N ALA A 37 -7.13 9.52 -10.43
CA ALA A 37 -5.87 8.89 -10.04
C ALA A 37 -5.39 9.30 -8.65
N VAL A 38 -5.83 10.42 -8.09
CA VAL A 38 -5.52 10.88 -6.73
C VAL A 38 -6.67 10.66 -5.75
N ALA A 39 -7.79 10.08 -6.19
CA ALA A 39 -8.98 9.85 -5.39
C ALA A 39 -8.94 8.53 -4.62
N TRP A 40 -10.03 8.29 -3.88
CA TRP A 40 -10.33 7.02 -3.22
C TRP A 40 -11.38 6.25 -4.02
N GLY A 41 -11.08 4.98 -4.33
CA GLY A 41 -11.98 4.09 -5.05
C GLY A 41 -12.35 2.84 -4.25
N THR A 42 -13.30 2.08 -4.80
CA THR A 42 -13.69 0.77 -4.27
C THR A 42 -13.73 -0.23 -5.42
N ARG A 43 -13.11 -1.39 -5.23
CA ARG A 43 -13.05 -2.50 -6.18
C ARG A 43 -13.53 -3.79 -5.51
N ALA A 44 -14.44 -4.51 -6.14
CA ALA A 44 -14.80 -5.85 -5.71
C ALA A 44 -13.82 -6.87 -6.28
N ILE A 45 -13.18 -7.64 -5.41
CA ILE A 45 -12.30 -8.78 -5.76
C ILE A 45 -13.17 -10.00 -6.05
N ALA A 46 -12.82 -10.75 -7.07
CA ALA A 46 -13.50 -11.99 -7.41
C ALA A 46 -13.38 -13.03 -6.28
N ASN A 47 -14.42 -13.81 -6.05
CA ASN A 47 -14.33 -14.98 -5.18
C ASN A 47 -13.67 -16.15 -5.92
N ALA A 48 -12.40 -15.97 -6.27
CA ALA A 48 -11.56 -16.89 -7.05
C ALA A 48 -10.13 -16.87 -6.54
N SER A 49 -9.33 -17.84 -6.96
CA SER A 49 -7.90 -17.89 -6.60
C SER A 49 -7.07 -16.82 -7.30
N THR A 50 -7.62 -16.20 -8.35
CA THR A 50 -6.96 -15.11 -9.12
C THR A 50 -7.96 -14.04 -9.51
N ASP A 51 -7.47 -12.77 -9.57
CA ASP A 51 -8.18 -11.61 -10.12
C ASP A 51 -7.18 -10.63 -10.74
N ASN A 52 -7.66 -9.63 -11.46
CA ASN A 52 -6.85 -8.58 -12.06
C ASN A 52 -7.35 -7.21 -11.64
N ILE A 53 -6.46 -6.36 -11.15
CA ILE A 53 -6.66 -4.91 -11.06
C ILE A 53 -6.04 -4.33 -12.32
N THR A 54 -6.88 -3.72 -13.19
CA THR A 54 -6.44 -3.26 -14.51
C THR A 54 -6.76 -1.79 -14.71
N ILE A 55 -5.74 -0.98 -14.88
CA ILE A 55 -5.90 0.44 -15.22
C ILE A 55 -6.31 0.53 -16.70
N ALA A 56 -7.51 1.02 -16.95
CA ALA A 56 -8.08 1.10 -18.31
C ALA A 56 -7.38 2.16 -19.16
N ASP A 57 -7.27 1.91 -20.45
CA ASP A 57 -6.72 2.86 -21.43
C ASP A 57 -7.73 3.97 -21.73
N GLY A 58 -7.39 5.22 -21.44
CA GLY A 58 -8.18 6.40 -21.78
C GLY A 58 -9.59 6.45 -21.21
N ALA A 59 -9.92 5.65 -20.20
CA ALA A 59 -11.23 5.56 -19.59
C ALA A 59 -11.15 5.64 -18.07
N LEU A 60 -12.21 6.13 -17.42
CA LEU A 60 -12.33 6.13 -15.96
C LEU A 60 -12.47 4.70 -15.43
N ASP A 61 -11.76 4.41 -14.33
CA ASP A 61 -11.90 3.16 -13.59
C ASP A 61 -11.46 3.33 -12.13
N ALA A 62 -12.05 2.56 -11.21
CA ALA A 62 -11.70 2.62 -9.80
C ALA A 62 -10.29 2.07 -9.52
N ASP A 63 -9.78 1.17 -10.35
CA ASP A 63 -8.47 0.52 -10.20
C ASP A 63 -7.31 1.51 -10.29
N ARG A 64 -7.55 2.68 -10.92
CA ARG A 64 -6.59 3.78 -11.02
C ARG A 64 -6.46 4.60 -9.74
N CYS A 65 -7.43 4.61 -8.85
CA CYS A 65 -7.42 5.45 -7.66
C CYS A 65 -6.16 5.24 -6.82
N LEU A 66 -5.64 6.30 -6.20
CA LEU A 66 -4.50 6.22 -5.28
C LEU A 66 -4.85 5.40 -4.04
N GLY A 67 -6.00 5.70 -3.42
CA GLY A 67 -6.56 4.90 -2.35
C GLY A 67 -7.57 3.91 -2.90
N LEU A 68 -7.41 2.61 -2.62
CA LEU A 68 -8.28 1.58 -3.15
C LEU A 68 -8.76 0.63 -2.05
N LYS A 69 -10.06 0.65 -1.80
CA LYS A 69 -10.73 -0.30 -0.91
C LYS A 69 -11.12 -1.54 -1.69
N LEU A 70 -10.61 -2.70 -1.28
CA LEU A 70 -10.88 -3.99 -1.87
C LEU A 70 -11.96 -4.71 -1.07
N THR A 71 -13.07 -5.04 -1.72
CA THR A 71 -14.26 -5.67 -1.11
C THR A 71 -14.60 -6.97 -1.81
N GLY A 72 -15.63 -7.67 -1.36
CA GLY A 72 -16.00 -8.96 -1.94
C GLY A 72 -14.97 -10.04 -1.63
N GLY A 73 -14.88 -11.06 -2.47
CA GLY A 73 -14.01 -12.22 -2.29
C GLY A 73 -14.26 -13.00 -1.01
N GLY A 74 -14.08 -14.30 -1.01
CA GLY A 74 -14.29 -15.14 0.19
C GLY A 74 -13.12 -16.09 0.44
N GLN A 75 -12.08 -16.02 -0.38
CA GLN A 75 -10.90 -16.86 -0.32
C GLN A 75 -9.63 -16.08 -0.63
N ALA A 76 -8.47 -16.65 -0.29
CA ALA A 76 -7.18 -16.11 -0.69
C ALA A 76 -7.10 -15.98 -2.22
N CYS A 77 -6.66 -14.81 -2.69
CA CYS A 77 -6.62 -14.47 -4.11
C CYS A 77 -5.28 -13.85 -4.48
N THR A 78 -4.73 -14.30 -5.62
CA THR A 78 -3.58 -13.62 -6.25
C THR A 78 -4.11 -12.59 -7.22
N VAL A 79 -3.80 -11.33 -6.97
CA VAL A 79 -4.28 -10.16 -7.74
C VAL A 79 -3.14 -9.63 -8.61
N SER A 80 -3.28 -9.75 -9.92
CA SER A 80 -2.32 -9.18 -10.87
C SER A 80 -2.59 -7.69 -11.07
N LEU A 81 -1.54 -6.87 -10.94
CA LEU A 81 -1.58 -5.43 -11.19
C LEU A 81 -1.23 -5.17 -12.66
N LEU A 82 -2.19 -4.66 -13.42
CA LEU A 82 -2.09 -4.50 -14.87
C LEU A 82 -2.38 -3.07 -15.34
N PRO A 83 -1.78 -2.61 -16.46
CA PRO A 83 -0.66 -3.28 -17.11
C PRO A 83 0.59 -3.30 -16.22
N ASN A 84 1.30 -4.42 -16.17
CA ASN A 84 2.50 -4.58 -15.34
C ASN A 84 3.69 -3.72 -15.79
N THR A 85 3.55 -2.99 -16.90
CA THR A 85 4.48 -1.96 -17.38
C THR A 85 4.21 -0.57 -16.79
N SER A 86 3.16 -0.39 -15.98
CA SER A 86 2.89 0.86 -15.29
C SER A 86 3.57 0.88 -13.91
N SER A 87 4.34 1.94 -13.63
CA SER A 87 4.87 2.23 -12.31
C SER A 87 3.87 3.09 -11.55
N LYS A 88 3.34 2.59 -10.43
CA LYS A 88 2.30 3.27 -9.68
C LYS A 88 2.32 2.89 -8.20
N THR A 89 1.88 3.82 -7.36
CA THR A 89 1.69 3.61 -5.92
C THR A 89 0.20 3.55 -5.59
N TRP A 90 -0.18 2.68 -4.65
CA TRP A 90 -1.51 2.58 -4.07
C TRP A 90 -1.46 2.50 -2.55
N PHE A 91 -2.46 3.10 -1.90
CA PHE A 91 -2.88 2.81 -0.54
C PHE A 91 -3.99 1.74 -0.62
N MET A 92 -3.62 0.48 -0.45
CA MET A 92 -4.54 -0.66 -0.59
C MET A 92 -5.12 -1.08 0.75
N TYR A 93 -6.44 -0.95 0.92
CA TYR A 93 -7.17 -1.48 2.07
C TYR A 93 -7.87 -2.78 1.70
N ASN A 94 -7.42 -3.89 2.25
CA ASN A 94 -8.06 -5.20 2.08
C ASN A 94 -9.25 -5.35 3.04
N ALA A 95 -10.44 -4.97 2.59
CA ALA A 95 -11.70 -5.17 3.33
C ALA A 95 -12.39 -6.51 2.97
N THR A 96 -11.68 -7.46 2.37
CA THR A 96 -12.16 -8.83 2.13
C THR A 96 -11.97 -9.70 3.36
N ALA A 97 -12.52 -10.91 3.34
CA ALA A 97 -12.40 -11.88 4.43
C ALA A 97 -11.09 -12.72 4.40
N ALA A 98 -10.24 -12.56 3.37
CA ALA A 98 -9.05 -13.38 3.16
C ALA A 98 -7.83 -12.55 2.76
N ALA A 99 -6.64 -13.15 2.82
CA ALA A 99 -5.42 -12.49 2.37
C ALA A 99 -5.40 -12.33 0.84
N LEU A 100 -4.90 -11.19 0.37
CA LEU A 100 -4.69 -10.88 -1.03
C LEU A 100 -3.19 -10.78 -1.31
N THR A 101 -2.72 -11.47 -2.37
CA THR A 101 -1.33 -11.41 -2.83
C THR A 101 -1.25 -10.59 -4.11
N PHE A 102 -0.55 -9.46 -4.07
CA PHE A 102 -0.39 -8.56 -5.23
C PHE A 102 0.88 -8.89 -5.99
N THR A 103 0.77 -9.01 -7.31
CA THR A 103 1.86 -9.43 -8.20
C THR A 103 1.87 -8.63 -9.51
N CYS A 104 3.08 -8.44 -10.08
CA CYS A 104 3.28 -8.03 -11.46
C CYS A 104 3.64 -9.21 -12.38
N GLY A 105 3.88 -10.42 -11.81
CA GLY A 105 4.26 -11.62 -12.52
C GLY A 105 5.24 -12.47 -11.72
N SER A 106 6.50 -12.59 -12.16
CA SER A 106 7.51 -13.46 -11.54
C SER A 106 8.39 -12.77 -10.49
N GLY A 107 8.30 -11.45 -10.33
CA GLY A 107 9.04 -10.70 -9.31
C GLY A 107 8.47 -10.88 -7.89
N ALA A 108 9.04 -10.16 -6.93
CA ALA A 108 8.57 -10.21 -5.55
C ALA A 108 7.15 -9.66 -5.41
N ASN A 109 6.36 -10.29 -4.55
CA ASN A 109 4.95 -10.01 -4.31
C ASN A 109 4.75 -9.39 -2.92
N VAL A 110 3.61 -8.71 -2.72
CA VAL A 110 3.17 -8.22 -1.41
C VAL A 110 1.87 -8.91 -1.01
N ILE A 111 1.82 -9.40 0.22
CA ILE A 111 0.59 -9.95 0.82
C ILE A 111 -0.03 -8.89 1.74
N ILE A 112 -1.33 -8.64 1.57
CA ILE A 112 -2.13 -7.81 2.47
C ILE A 112 -3.16 -8.70 3.16
N PRO A 113 -3.01 -9.00 4.46
CA PRO A 113 -4.00 -9.74 5.23
C PRO A 113 -5.37 -9.07 5.26
N ALA A 114 -6.41 -9.83 5.56
CA ALA A 114 -7.76 -9.31 5.75
C ALA A 114 -7.79 -8.19 6.81
N GLY A 115 -8.51 -7.12 6.53
CA GLY A 115 -8.66 -5.96 7.42
C GLY A 115 -7.45 -5.02 7.47
N GLN A 116 -6.36 -5.29 6.76
CA GLN A 116 -5.16 -4.46 6.80
C GLN A 116 -5.04 -3.51 5.60
N THR A 117 -4.29 -2.43 5.82
CA THR A 117 -3.89 -1.47 4.78
C THR A 117 -2.39 -1.50 4.60
N LYS A 118 -1.92 -1.51 3.35
CA LYS A 118 -0.52 -1.30 3.00
C LYS A 118 -0.37 -0.24 1.91
N VAL A 119 0.78 0.42 1.90
CA VAL A 119 1.20 1.27 0.78
C VAL A 119 2.12 0.43 -0.09
N ILE A 120 1.67 0.12 -1.31
CA ILE A 120 2.42 -0.70 -2.24
C ILE A 120 2.74 0.07 -3.52
N ALA A 121 3.81 -0.31 -4.20
CA ALA A 121 4.18 0.28 -5.49
C ALA A 121 4.66 -0.79 -6.46
N THR A 122 4.42 -0.56 -7.75
CA THR A 122 4.99 -1.35 -8.86
C THR A 122 6.14 -0.59 -9.51
N ASP A 123 7.15 -1.30 -10.00
CA ASP A 123 8.31 -0.73 -10.69
C ASP A 123 8.10 -0.52 -12.20
N GLY A 124 7.05 -1.13 -12.78
CA GLY A 124 6.73 -1.02 -14.21
C GLY A 124 7.64 -1.84 -15.13
N LEU A 125 8.38 -2.81 -14.60
CA LEU A 125 9.34 -3.62 -15.38
C LEU A 125 8.72 -4.84 -16.08
N GLY A 126 7.38 -4.85 -16.26
CA GLY A 126 6.67 -5.92 -16.95
C GLY A 126 6.53 -7.18 -16.10
N SER A 127 6.53 -8.35 -16.73
CA SER A 127 6.28 -9.64 -16.05
C SER A 127 7.35 -10.05 -15.03
N GLY A 128 8.53 -9.46 -15.06
CA GLY A 128 9.58 -9.61 -14.06
C GLY A 128 9.53 -8.57 -12.95
N GLY A 129 8.61 -7.61 -13.05
CA GLY A 129 8.47 -6.49 -12.13
C GLY A 129 8.15 -6.91 -10.70
N VAL A 130 8.49 -6.03 -9.78
CA VAL A 130 8.36 -6.22 -8.34
C VAL A 130 7.20 -5.37 -7.80
N VAL A 131 6.46 -5.93 -6.85
CA VAL A 131 5.58 -5.15 -5.98
C VAL A 131 6.32 -4.85 -4.68
N HIS A 132 6.51 -3.58 -4.37
CA HIS A 132 7.19 -3.10 -3.17
C HIS A 132 6.17 -2.82 -2.06
N ASP A 133 6.45 -3.25 -0.83
CA ASP A 133 5.80 -2.76 0.38
C ASP A 133 6.61 -1.55 0.89
N LEU A 134 6.05 -0.36 0.77
CA LEU A 134 6.78 0.88 1.04
C LEU A 134 6.91 1.21 2.53
N LEU A 135 6.18 0.51 3.40
CA LEU A 135 6.18 0.77 4.85
C LEU A 135 6.74 -0.39 5.69
N THR A 136 7.33 -1.43 5.06
CA THR A 136 7.92 -2.57 5.77
C THR A 136 9.13 -2.20 6.62
N ALA A 137 9.91 -1.19 6.19
CA ALA A 137 11.10 -0.73 6.89
C ALA A 137 11.13 0.80 6.90
N VAL A 138 10.31 1.41 7.75
CA VAL A 138 10.24 2.87 7.87
C VAL A 138 11.31 3.34 8.85
N ASN A 139 12.22 4.18 8.37
CA ASN A 139 13.16 4.91 9.21
C ASN A 139 12.58 6.30 9.51
N LEU A 140 12.19 6.52 10.77
CA LEU A 140 11.71 7.80 11.26
C LEU A 140 12.88 8.53 11.94
N ALA A 141 13.56 9.39 11.20
CA ALA A 141 14.64 10.20 11.72
C ALA A 141 14.09 11.37 12.57
N GLY A 142 14.81 11.70 13.66
CA GLY A 142 14.45 12.81 14.57
C GLY A 142 13.47 12.39 15.66
N THR A 143 12.69 13.34 16.19
CA THR A 143 11.72 13.10 17.26
C THR A 143 10.39 12.62 16.70
N THR A 144 9.97 11.41 17.09
CA THR A 144 8.66 10.86 16.77
C THR A 144 7.79 10.91 18.02
N VAL A 145 6.61 11.51 17.91
CA VAL A 145 5.60 11.55 18.99
C VAL A 145 4.42 10.68 18.55
N VAL A 146 4.09 9.69 19.39
CA VAL A 146 2.90 8.84 19.23
C VAL A 146 2.06 8.96 20.50
N ASP A 147 0.75 8.94 20.39
CA ASP A 147 -0.15 8.97 21.53
C ASP A 147 -0.09 7.64 22.27
N ASP A 148 -0.41 6.55 21.56
CA ASP A 148 -0.26 5.19 22.04
C ASP A 148 0.66 4.38 21.09
N LEU A 149 1.58 3.59 21.66
CA LEU A 149 2.42 2.64 20.93
C LEU A 149 2.12 1.21 21.38
N THR A 150 1.58 0.39 20.48
CA THR A 150 1.43 -1.05 20.70
C THR A 150 2.46 -1.81 19.87
N VAL A 151 3.34 -2.56 20.51
CA VAL A 151 4.30 -3.46 19.87
C VAL A 151 3.81 -4.89 20.07
N SER A 152 3.53 -5.60 18.98
CA SER A 152 2.94 -6.95 19.00
C SER A 152 3.97 -8.07 19.23
N ASP A 153 5.25 -7.74 19.16
CA ASP A 153 6.36 -8.69 19.33
C ASP A 153 7.43 -8.03 20.20
N ASP A 154 8.65 -7.79 19.73
CA ASP A 154 9.75 -7.25 20.53
C ASP A 154 9.92 -5.73 20.33
N LEU A 155 10.19 -5.01 21.42
CA LEU A 155 10.68 -3.63 21.41
C LEU A 155 12.18 -3.62 21.77
N THR A 156 13.03 -3.20 20.84
CA THR A 156 14.45 -2.96 21.10
C THR A 156 14.72 -1.46 21.19
N VAL A 157 15.22 -1.00 22.34
CA VAL A 157 15.70 0.39 22.55
C VAL A 157 17.21 0.37 22.54
N GLY A 158 17.83 1.06 21.56
CA GLY A 158 19.27 1.03 21.33
C GLY A 158 20.09 1.91 22.28
N ASP A 159 19.44 2.78 23.04
CA ASP A 159 20.07 3.71 23.97
C ASP A 159 19.25 3.71 25.29
N ASP A 160 18.73 4.81 25.76
CA ASP A 160 18.02 4.92 27.03
C ASP A 160 16.50 4.78 26.85
N LEU A 161 15.85 4.03 27.75
CA LEU A 161 14.41 4.02 27.93
C LEU A 161 14.03 4.81 29.21
N ALA A 162 13.38 5.97 29.06
CA ALA A 162 12.85 6.76 30.16
C ALA A 162 11.34 6.57 30.27
N VAL A 163 10.88 6.04 31.40
CA VAL A 163 9.43 5.90 31.72
C VAL A 163 9.09 6.87 32.86
N THR A 164 8.32 7.92 32.58
CA THR A 164 7.93 8.93 33.57
C THR A 164 6.74 8.51 34.43
N GLY A 165 6.04 7.46 34.05
CA GLY A 165 4.90 6.89 34.76
C GLY A 165 5.18 5.51 35.32
N LEU A 166 4.16 4.69 35.43
CA LEU A 166 4.25 3.30 35.87
C LEU A 166 4.76 2.41 34.75
N ALA A 167 5.82 1.63 35.01
CA ALA A 167 6.21 0.50 34.17
C ALA A 167 5.70 -0.80 34.80
N THR A 168 4.87 -1.56 34.07
CA THR A 168 4.39 -2.86 34.52
C THR A 168 5.05 -3.97 33.68
N ILE A 169 5.74 -4.90 34.35
CA ILE A 169 6.34 -6.08 33.73
C ILE A 169 5.50 -7.28 34.10
N GLY A 170 4.83 -7.87 33.11
CA GLY A 170 3.87 -8.97 33.33
C GLY A 170 4.49 -10.31 33.72
N GLU A 171 5.81 -10.48 33.42
CA GLU A 171 6.52 -11.73 33.70
C GLU A 171 7.83 -11.45 34.44
N THR A 172 8.98 -11.55 33.78
CA THR A 172 10.31 -11.43 34.40
C THR A 172 11.04 -10.17 33.94
N LEU A 173 11.54 -9.40 34.87
CA LEU A 173 12.54 -8.34 34.60
C LEU A 173 13.94 -8.94 34.78
N ALA A 174 14.68 -9.10 33.67
CA ALA A 174 16.10 -9.49 33.71
C ALA A 174 16.99 -8.25 33.59
N VAL A 175 17.83 -7.98 34.59
CA VAL A 175 18.81 -6.90 34.60
C VAL A 175 20.19 -7.48 34.56
N THR A 176 20.96 -7.27 33.48
CA THR A 176 22.33 -7.77 33.33
C THR A 176 23.37 -6.83 33.94
N GLY A 177 23.00 -5.62 34.33
CA GLY A 177 23.82 -4.60 34.96
C GLY A 177 23.41 -4.31 36.39
N ILE A 178 23.59 -3.07 36.83
CA ILE A 178 23.21 -2.61 38.15
C ILE A 178 21.76 -2.11 38.13
N ALA A 179 20.90 -2.65 38.99
CA ALA A 179 19.63 -2.05 39.30
C ALA A 179 19.78 -1.12 40.53
N THR A 180 19.42 0.14 40.39
CA THR A 180 19.45 1.11 41.49
C THR A 180 17.98 1.51 41.79
N PHE A 181 17.59 1.39 43.06
CA PHE A 181 16.29 1.82 43.53
C PHE A 181 16.51 2.98 44.52
N THR A 182 15.79 4.07 44.31
CA THR A 182 15.86 5.29 45.17
C THR A 182 14.84 5.29 46.28
N ASP A 183 13.83 4.43 46.18
CA ASP A 183 12.75 4.26 47.15
C ASP A 183 12.64 2.79 47.62
N ASP A 184 11.68 2.48 48.46
CA ASP A 184 11.46 1.18 49.04
C ASP A 184 11.14 0.09 47.97
N ILE A 185 11.76 -1.07 48.11
CA ILE A 185 11.41 -2.26 47.36
C ILE A 185 10.47 -3.11 48.20
N ILE A 186 9.25 -3.34 47.71
CA ILE A 186 8.30 -4.26 48.33
C ILE A 186 8.38 -5.57 47.57
N ILE A 187 8.82 -6.62 48.24
CA ILE A 187 8.88 -7.99 47.70
C ILE A 187 7.72 -8.76 48.38
N GLY A 188 6.72 -9.14 47.54
CA GLY A 188 5.54 -9.90 48.01
C GLY A 188 5.76 -11.40 47.90
#